data_c12b6088c6cc24ecd567fdf4cd46a39b
#
_entry.id   c12b6088c6cc24ecd567fdf4cd46a39b
#
_cell.length_a   1.000
_cell.length_b   1.000
_cell.length_c   1.000
_cell.angle_alpha   90.00
_cell.angle_beta   90.00
_cell.angle_gamma   90.00
#
_symmetry.space_group_name_H-M   'P 1'
#
loop_
_entity.id
_entity.type
_entity.pdbx_description
1 polymer ?
#
loop_
_entity_poly.entity_id
_entity_poly.type
_entity_poly.pdbx_seq_one_letter_code
_entity_poly.pdbx_strand_id
1 'polypeptide(L)'
;MPPSVRFSREAVLNAAYQLVRREGPHAINARAVARELGGSTQSIFRLFSGMDELRQAVIELALQTWKNSLRARMQTSAFPYLSIGMGFLLFARDEPELFKLLFMRDRVSDGSCTDYNFNWGIPLIEDFVKVDVETSRKLYERNWLYCYGLAVSIATKYIPCMSECRMRELLVESLQGVAMQLHVELPTIDQCKDI
;
A
#
# COMPACT_ATOMS: atom_id res chain seq x y z
N MET A 1 11.36 33.83 29.19
CA MET A 1 10.63 32.73 28.53
C MET A 1 11.59 32.07 27.55
N PRO A 2 11.81 30.77 27.60
CA PRO A 2 12.61 30.11 26.57
C PRO A 2 11.89 30.29 25.22
N PRO A 3 12.66 30.46 24.11
CA PRO A 3 12.07 30.62 22.80
C PRO A 3 11.22 29.39 22.46
N SER A 4 9.96 29.62 22.04
CA SER A 4 9.09 28.53 21.60
C SER A 4 9.74 27.85 20.39
N VAL A 5 10.06 26.57 20.51
CA VAL A 5 10.61 25.77 19.40
C VAL A 5 9.61 25.89 18.24
N ARG A 6 10.06 26.46 17.13
CA ARG A 6 9.26 26.58 15.91
C ARG A 6 9.51 25.32 15.07
N PHE A 7 8.51 24.44 15.02
CA PHE A 7 8.54 23.30 14.12
C PHE A 7 8.16 23.71 12.70
N SER A 8 8.74 23.05 11.69
CA SER A 8 8.26 23.15 10.33
C SER A 8 7.03 22.25 10.12
N ARG A 9 6.24 22.54 9.09
CA ARG A 9 5.11 21.68 8.67
C ARG A 9 5.59 20.26 8.38
N GLU A 10 6.72 20.13 7.72
CA GLU A 10 7.36 18.86 7.40
C GLU A 10 7.78 18.07 8.66
N ALA A 11 8.33 18.73 9.67
CA ALA A 11 8.69 18.08 10.92
C ALA A 11 7.46 17.51 11.64
N VAL A 12 6.35 18.26 11.67
CA VAL A 12 5.08 17.79 12.25
C VAL A 12 4.51 16.61 11.46
N LEU A 13 4.51 16.71 10.13
CA LEU A 13 4.04 15.63 9.24
C LEU A 13 4.88 14.36 9.44
N ASN A 14 6.21 14.48 9.46
CA ASN A 14 7.10 13.33 9.66
C ASN A 14 6.91 12.69 11.05
N ALA A 15 6.77 13.47 12.10
CA ALA A 15 6.49 12.95 13.44
C ALA A 15 5.17 12.18 13.49
N ALA A 16 4.10 12.71 12.86
CA ALA A 16 2.82 12.02 12.76
C ALA A 16 2.92 10.73 11.93
N TYR A 17 3.66 10.76 10.83
CA TYR A 17 3.91 9.60 9.98
C TYR A 17 4.65 8.48 10.74
N GLN A 18 5.74 8.81 11.45
CA GLN A 18 6.48 7.83 12.25
C GLN A 18 5.65 7.26 13.41
N LEU A 19 4.78 8.09 13.99
CA LEU A 19 3.85 7.64 15.02
C LEU A 19 2.87 6.59 14.48
N VAL A 20 2.28 6.83 13.31
CA VAL A 20 1.42 5.82 12.65
C VAL A 20 2.18 4.56 12.33
N ARG A 21 3.36 4.69 11.72
CA ARG A 21 4.20 3.56 11.33
C ARG A 21 4.51 2.63 12.51
N ARG A 22 4.68 3.20 13.71
CA ARG A 22 5.01 2.47 14.93
C ARG A 22 3.77 1.96 15.68
N GLU A 23 2.73 2.79 15.81
CA GLU A 23 1.61 2.56 16.73
C GLU A 23 0.24 2.40 16.05
N GLY A 24 0.18 2.63 14.75
CA GLY A 24 -1.03 2.49 13.94
C GLY A 24 -1.83 3.77 13.73
N PRO A 25 -2.85 3.73 12.85
CA PRO A 25 -3.62 4.91 12.43
C PRO A 25 -4.35 5.64 13.56
N HIS A 26 -4.75 4.92 14.61
CA HIS A 26 -5.45 5.48 15.76
C HIS A 26 -4.54 6.34 16.68
N ALA A 27 -3.22 6.20 16.53
CA ALA A 27 -2.26 6.94 17.35
C ALA A 27 -2.19 8.43 16.99
N ILE A 28 -2.65 8.85 15.80
CA ILE A 28 -2.59 10.26 15.40
C ILE A 28 -3.57 11.10 16.23
N ASN A 29 -3.03 11.78 17.21
CA ASN A 29 -3.74 12.84 17.92
C ASN A 29 -2.76 13.97 18.29
N ALA A 30 -3.27 15.18 18.51
CA ALA A 30 -2.43 16.36 18.72
C ALA A 30 -1.46 16.22 19.91
N ARG A 31 -1.88 15.54 20.98
CA ARG A 31 -1.02 15.35 22.17
C ARG A 31 0.12 14.38 21.90
N ALA A 32 -0.16 13.28 21.18
CA ALA A 32 0.86 12.30 20.82
C ALA A 32 1.91 12.90 19.87
N VAL A 33 1.48 13.62 18.83
CA VAL A 33 2.39 14.31 17.90
C VAL A 33 3.19 15.41 18.59
N ALA A 34 2.57 16.20 19.49
CA ALA A 34 3.27 17.22 20.27
C ALA A 34 4.34 16.60 21.18
N ARG A 35 4.04 15.47 21.81
CA ARG A 35 4.99 14.72 22.66
C ARG A 35 6.17 14.19 21.83
N GLU A 36 5.92 13.65 20.66
CA GLU A 36 6.97 13.16 19.74
C GLU A 36 7.95 14.28 19.35
N LEU A 37 7.43 15.50 19.18
CA LEU A 37 8.23 16.68 18.84
C LEU A 37 8.87 17.39 20.04
N GLY A 38 8.53 17.02 21.28
CA GLY A 38 8.92 17.76 22.47
C GLY A 38 8.33 19.18 22.54
N GLY A 39 7.12 19.37 21.98
CA GLY A 39 6.47 20.67 21.84
C GLY A 39 5.05 20.72 22.40
N SER A 40 4.32 21.78 22.03
CA SER A 40 2.92 21.98 22.42
C SER A 40 1.96 21.70 21.25
N THR A 41 0.71 21.34 21.58
CA THR A 41 -0.35 21.16 20.58
C THR A 41 -0.65 22.46 19.81
N GLN A 42 -0.43 23.61 20.40
CA GLN A 42 -0.60 24.92 19.75
C GLN A 42 0.35 25.07 18.55
N SER A 43 1.56 24.48 18.62
CA SER A 43 2.52 24.51 17.51
C SER A 43 2.01 23.73 16.30
N ILE A 44 1.24 22.65 16.51
CA ILE A 44 0.65 21.85 15.44
C ILE A 44 -0.45 22.64 14.75
N PHE A 45 -1.39 23.24 15.52
CA PHE A 45 -2.53 23.98 14.99
C PHE A 45 -2.20 25.33 14.34
N ARG A 46 -0.94 25.77 14.43
CA ARG A 46 -0.41 26.88 13.62
C ARG A 46 -0.07 26.46 12.20
N LEU A 47 0.17 25.18 11.97
CA LEU A 47 0.69 24.61 10.73
C LEU A 47 -0.36 23.78 9.98
N PHE A 48 -1.33 23.26 10.71
CA PHE A 48 -2.46 22.48 10.20
C PHE A 48 -3.76 23.05 10.76
N SER A 49 -4.78 23.20 9.92
CA SER A 49 -6.09 23.72 10.30
C SER A 49 -6.84 22.81 11.28
N GLY A 50 -6.46 21.53 11.34
CA GLY A 50 -7.02 20.53 12.22
C GLY A 50 -6.33 19.18 12.11
N MET A 51 -6.81 18.24 12.91
CA MET A 51 -6.26 16.87 12.88
C MET A 51 -6.60 16.13 11.57
N ASP A 52 -7.69 16.49 10.91
CA ASP A 52 -8.09 15.84 9.66
C ASP A 52 -7.16 16.24 8.51
N GLU A 53 -6.73 17.50 8.45
CA GLU A 53 -5.71 17.94 7.50
C GLU A 53 -4.39 17.20 7.73
N LEU A 54 -3.98 17.05 9.00
CA LEU A 54 -2.75 16.30 9.31
C LEU A 54 -2.88 14.82 8.94
N ARG A 55 -4.02 14.19 9.23
CA ARG A 55 -4.28 12.78 8.84
C ARG A 55 -4.22 12.62 7.32
N GLN A 56 -4.86 13.52 6.58
CA GLN A 56 -4.84 13.48 5.13
C GLN A 56 -3.41 13.62 4.58
N ALA A 57 -2.62 14.53 5.12
CA ALA A 57 -1.22 14.70 4.73
C ALA A 57 -0.37 13.44 5.03
N VAL A 58 -0.63 12.75 6.15
CA VAL A 58 0.03 11.47 6.47
C VAL A 58 -0.38 10.37 5.49
N ILE A 59 -1.66 10.30 5.10
CA ILE A 59 -2.15 9.36 4.09
C ILE A 59 -1.45 9.60 2.74
N GLU A 60 -1.34 10.86 2.32
CA GLU A 60 -0.66 11.22 1.07
C GLU A 60 0.83 10.83 1.08
N LEU A 61 1.52 11.09 2.20
CA LEU A 61 2.92 10.69 2.36
C LEU A 61 3.09 9.17 2.33
N ALA A 62 2.23 8.44 3.03
CA ALA A 62 2.24 6.97 3.04
C ALA A 62 1.97 6.39 1.64
N LEU A 63 0.99 6.97 0.91
CA LEU A 63 0.68 6.59 -0.45
C LEU A 63 1.85 6.85 -1.41
N GLN A 64 2.52 7.99 -1.26
CA GLN A 64 3.70 8.31 -2.06
C GLN A 64 4.86 7.34 -1.78
N THR A 65 5.08 6.99 -0.51
CA THR A 65 6.10 6.01 -0.09
C THR A 65 5.83 4.65 -0.74
N TRP A 66 4.58 4.17 -0.65
CA TRP A 66 4.18 2.93 -1.30
C TRP A 66 4.35 2.96 -2.83
N LYS A 67 3.87 4.02 -3.50
CA LYS A 67 4.00 4.17 -4.95
C LYS A 67 5.46 4.18 -5.41
N ASN A 68 6.35 4.83 -4.65
CA ASN A 68 7.77 4.88 -4.99
C ASN A 68 8.44 3.50 -4.86
N SER A 69 8.15 2.75 -3.79
CA SER A 69 8.68 1.39 -3.61
C SER A 69 8.19 0.45 -4.71
N LEU A 70 6.93 0.59 -5.11
CA LEU A 70 6.34 -0.21 -6.17
C LEU A 70 6.95 0.09 -7.54
N ARG A 71 7.12 1.39 -7.89
CA ARG A 71 7.78 1.80 -9.15
C ARG A 71 9.20 1.26 -9.26
N ALA A 72 9.98 1.36 -8.19
CA ALA A 72 11.33 0.85 -8.16
C ALA A 72 11.38 -0.67 -8.45
N ARG A 73 10.45 -1.44 -7.88
CA ARG A 73 10.33 -2.88 -8.11
C ARG A 73 9.92 -3.21 -9.55
N MET A 74 8.94 -2.50 -10.09
CA MET A 74 8.47 -2.72 -11.46
C MET A 74 9.54 -2.47 -12.53
N GLN A 75 10.44 -1.50 -12.29
CA GLN A 75 11.52 -1.17 -13.23
C GLN A 75 12.59 -2.27 -13.34
N THR A 76 12.72 -3.12 -12.34
CA THR A 76 13.73 -4.19 -12.28
C THR A 76 13.18 -5.58 -12.58
N SER A 77 11.86 -5.71 -12.74
CA SER A 77 11.19 -7.00 -12.94
C SER A 77 10.97 -7.31 -14.41
N ALA A 78 11.15 -8.58 -14.78
CA ALA A 78 10.75 -9.10 -16.08
C ALA A 78 9.22 -9.15 -16.23
N PHE A 79 8.48 -9.23 -15.12
CA PHE A 79 7.01 -9.28 -15.10
C PHE A 79 6.44 -8.17 -14.20
N PRO A 80 6.32 -6.93 -14.71
CA PRO A 80 5.84 -5.78 -13.94
C PRO A 80 4.48 -6.02 -13.27
N TYR A 81 3.57 -6.76 -13.90
CA TYR A 81 2.28 -7.10 -13.32
C TYR A 81 2.41 -7.91 -12.01
N LEU A 82 3.21 -8.96 -12.01
CA LEU A 82 3.42 -9.79 -10.80
C LEU A 82 4.16 -9.02 -9.71
N SER A 83 5.03 -8.10 -10.09
CA SER A 83 5.73 -7.21 -9.16
C SER A 83 4.80 -6.30 -8.38
N ILE A 84 3.62 -5.95 -8.92
CA ILE A 84 2.59 -5.20 -8.20
C ILE A 84 2.07 -6.02 -7.02
N GLY A 85 1.65 -7.24 -7.29
CA GLY A 85 1.16 -8.16 -6.26
C GLY A 85 2.22 -8.39 -5.18
N MET A 86 3.44 -8.70 -5.60
CA MET A 86 4.56 -8.92 -4.68
C MET A 86 4.86 -7.68 -3.84
N GLY A 87 4.93 -6.49 -4.47
CA GLY A 87 5.14 -5.22 -3.76
C GLY A 87 4.03 -4.91 -2.76
N PHE A 88 2.79 -5.28 -3.06
CA PHE A 88 1.65 -5.12 -2.15
C PHE A 88 1.75 -6.04 -0.93
N LEU A 89 2.12 -7.31 -1.12
CA LEU A 89 2.32 -8.26 -0.02
C LEU A 89 3.50 -7.87 0.87
N LEU A 90 4.60 -7.44 0.27
CA LEU A 90 5.77 -6.96 1.00
C LEU A 90 5.46 -5.71 1.82
N PHE A 91 4.72 -4.77 1.25
CA PHE A 91 4.28 -3.60 1.99
C PHE A 91 3.38 -3.95 3.19
N ALA A 92 2.49 -4.91 3.02
CA ALA A 92 1.66 -5.43 4.12
C ALA A 92 2.49 -6.10 5.23
N ARG A 93 3.60 -6.77 4.87
CA ARG A 93 4.53 -7.41 5.81
C ARG A 93 5.43 -6.40 6.52
N ASP A 94 6.05 -5.51 5.76
CA ASP A 94 7.13 -4.66 6.24
C ASP A 94 6.61 -3.35 6.87
N GLU A 95 5.44 -2.88 6.43
CA GLU A 95 4.78 -1.65 6.88
C GLU A 95 3.30 -1.89 7.23
N PRO A 96 3.00 -2.83 8.16
CA PRO A 96 1.62 -3.27 8.41
C PRO A 96 0.69 -2.15 8.86
N GLU A 97 1.18 -1.19 9.63
CA GLU A 97 0.35 -0.09 10.13
C GLU A 97 0.09 0.97 9.04
N LEU A 98 1.03 1.21 8.13
CA LEU A 98 0.81 2.04 6.95
C LEU A 98 -0.12 1.32 5.96
N PHE A 99 0.00 0.01 5.82
CA PHE A 99 -0.93 -0.80 5.02
C PHE A 99 -2.36 -0.66 5.54
N LYS A 100 -2.58 -0.79 6.85
CA LYS A 100 -3.89 -0.60 7.47
C LYS A 100 -4.43 0.81 7.22
N LEU A 101 -3.58 1.83 7.40
CA LEU A 101 -3.94 3.22 7.13
C LEU A 101 -4.43 3.43 5.69
N LEU A 102 -3.76 2.82 4.70
CA LEU A 102 -4.06 3.04 3.28
C LEU A 102 -5.21 2.17 2.77
N PHE A 103 -5.26 0.90 3.17
CA PHE A 103 -6.07 -0.11 2.50
C PHE A 103 -7.18 -0.71 3.36
N MET A 104 -7.16 -0.55 4.70
CA MET A 104 -8.16 -1.12 5.60
C MET A 104 -9.07 -0.06 6.24
N ARG A 105 -9.14 1.14 5.69
CA ARG A 105 -10.02 2.22 6.14
C ARG A 105 -11.34 2.22 5.38
N ASP A 106 -12.36 2.85 5.96
CA ASP A 106 -13.61 3.14 5.26
C ASP A 106 -13.38 4.28 4.25
N ARG A 107 -13.39 3.94 2.97
CA ARG A 107 -13.17 4.88 1.86
C ARG A 107 -14.43 5.63 1.46
N VAL A 108 -15.59 5.14 1.83
CA VAL A 108 -16.87 5.80 1.54
C VAL A 108 -17.02 7.02 2.42
N SER A 109 -16.71 6.89 3.70
CA SER A 109 -16.84 7.98 4.68
C SER A 109 -15.84 9.12 4.45
N ASP A 110 -14.68 8.85 3.85
CA ASP A 110 -13.65 9.87 3.58
C ASP A 110 -13.67 10.42 2.14
N GLY A 111 -14.66 10.02 1.34
CA GLY A 111 -14.84 10.47 -0.04
C GLY A 111 -13.76 9.96 -1.01
N SER A 112 -12.90 9.06 -0.57
CA SER A 112 -11.80 8.53 -1.38
C SER A 112 -12.15 7.21 -2.08
N CYS A 113 -13.41 6.99 -2.41
CA CYS A 113 -13.87 5.83 -3.17
C CYS A 113 -13.41 5.91 -4.64
N THR A 114 -12.14 6.21 -4.86
CA THR A 114 -11.52 6.14 -6.17
C THR A 114 -10.78 4.82 -6.31
N ASP A 115 -10.95 4.22 -7.46
CA ASP A 115 -10.35 2.98 -7.86
C ASP A 115 -8.82 3.13 -8.05
N TYR A 116 -8.08 3.10 -6.96
CA TYR A 116 -6.64 3.33 -6.97
C TYR A 116 -5.84 2.29 -7.75
N ASN A 117 -6.42 1.11 -8.03
CA ASN A 117 -5.65 -0.02 -8.52
C ASN A 117 -6.14 -0.56 -9.88
N PHE A 118 -7.41 -0.36 -10.24
CA PHE A 118 -7.95 -1.00 -11.43
C PHE A 118 -7.46 -0.37 -12.75
N ASN A 119 -7.26 0.94 -12.81
CA ASN A 119 -6.99 1.60 -14.09
C ASN A 119 -5.56 1.43 -14.61
N TRP A 120 -4.56 1.24 -13.76
CA TRP A 120 -3.17 1.10 -14.21
C TRP A 120 -2.65 -0.34 -14.26
N GLY A 121 -3.30 -1.27 -13.57
CA GLY A 121 -2.93 -2.69 -13.59
C GLY A 121 -3.46 -3.43 -14.82
N ILE A 122 -4.60 -3.02 -15.38
CA ILE A 122 -5.22 -3.64 -16.55
C ILE A 122 -4.29 -3.61 -17.78
N PRO A 123 -3.72 -2.46 -18.19
CA PRO A 123 -2.79 -2.42 -19.32
C PRO A 123 -1.55 -3.31 -19.14
N LEU A 124 -1.11 -3.51 -17.90
CA LEU A 124 0.02 -4.39 -17.61
C LEU A 124 -0.34 -5.87 -17.80
N ILE A 125 -1.58 -6.26 -17.52
CA ILE A 125 -2.08 -7.60 -17.85
C ILE A 125 -2.25 -7.78 -19.36
N GLU A 126 -2.85 -6.80 -20.03
CA GLU A 126 -2.99 -6.83 -21.51
C GLU A 126 -1.64 -7.04 -22.18
N ASP A 127 -0.63 -6.29 -21.74
CA ASP A 127 0.72 -6.43 -22.27
C ASP A 127 1.37 -7.76 -21.90
N PHE A 128 1.13 -8.26 -20.68
CA PHE A 128 1.71 -9.49 -20.18
C PHE A 128 1.11 -10.73 -20.83
N VAL A 129 -0.23 -10.80 -20.97
CA VAL A 129 -0.95 -12.01 -21.42
C VAL A 129 -1.42 -11.92 -22.87
N LYS A 130 -1.43 -10.70 -23.48
CA LYS A 130 -1.88 -10.43 -24.85
C LYS A 130 -3.33 -10.84 -25.11
N VAL A 131 -4.21 -10.51 -24.19
CA VAL A 131 -5.67 -10.71 -24.28
C VAL A 131 -6.40 -9.38 -24.36
N ASP A 132 -7.69 -9.44 -24.69
CA ASP A 132 -8.55 -8.24 -24.75
C ASP A 132 -8.77 -7.60 -23.36
N VAL A 133 -9.23 -6.35 -23.37
CA VAL A 133 -9.43 -5.54 -22.15
C VAL A 133 -10.44 -6.15 -21.16
N GLU A 134 -11.46 -6.81 -21.68
CA GLU A 134 -12.50 -7.42 -20.83
C GLU A 134 -11.94 -8.66 -20.08
N THR A 135 -11.18 -9.48 -20.78
CA THR A 135 -10.47 -10.64 -20.19
C THR A 135 -9.40 -10.18 -19.21
N SER A 136 -8.63 -9.13 -19.55
CA SER A 136 -7.64 -8.51 -18.66
C SER A 136 -8.28 -7.99 -17.38
N ARG A 137 -9.45 -7.36 -17.48
CA ARG A 137 -10.23 -6.87 -16.34
C ARG A 137 -10.62 -8.02 -15.41
N LYS A 138 -11.14 -9.12 -15.94
CA LYS A 138 -11.52 -10.31 -15.16
C LYS A 138 -10.32 -10.96 -14.47
N LEU A 139 -9.20 -11.08 -15.19
CA LEU A 139 -7.94 -11.57 -14.62
C LEU A 139 -7.47 -10.68 -13.47
N TYR A 140 -7.45 -9.36 -13.71
CA TYR A 140 -7.00 -8.40 -12.72
C TYR A 140 -7.87 -8.43 -11.46
N GLU A 141 -9.18 -8.31 -11.60
CA GLU A 141 -10.12 -8.25 -10.47
C GLU A 141 -9.99 -9.47 -9.55
N ARG A 142 -10.01 -10.67 -10.12
CA ARG A 142 -9.93 -11.91 -9.33
C ARG A 142 -8.60 -12.07 -8.62
N ASN A 143 -7.49 -11.80 -9.32
CA ASN A 143 -6.17 -11.85 -8.70
C ASN A 143 -5.96 -10.75 -7.68
N TRP A 144 -6.53 -9.55 -7.91
CA TRP A 144 -6.48 -8.46 -6.95
C TRP A 144 -7.20 -8.82 -5.64
N LEU A 145 -8.41 -9.38 -5.72
CA LEU A 145 -9.16 -9.80 -4.54
C LEU A 145 -8.41 -10.88 -3.74
N TYR A 146 -7.80 -11.83 -4.43
CA TYR A 146 -6.94 -12.83 -3.79
C TYR A 146 -5.73 -12.18 -3.10
N CYS A 147 -4.99 -11.35 -3.82
CA CYS A 147 -3.81 -10.66 -3.32
C CYS A 147 -4.17 -9.75 -2.12
N TYR A 148 -5.30 -9.04 -2.19
CA TYR A 148 -5.79 -8.20 -1.12
C TYR A 148 -6.11 -9.02 0.15
N GLY A 149 -6.82 -10.14 0.01
CA GLY A 149 -7.11 -11.04 1.14
C GLY A 149 -5.84 -11.58 1.81
N LEU A 150 -4.85 -11.97 1.00
CA LEU A 150 -3.55 -12.43 1.48
C LEU A 150 -2.78 -11.30 2.20
N ALA A 151 -2.74 -10.10 1.63
CA ALA A 151 -2.10 -8.93 2.22
C ALA A 151 -2.73 -8.53 3.57
N VAL A 152 -4.06 -8.55 3.67
CA VAL A 152 -4.78 -8.31 4.93
C VAL A 152 -4.40 -9.38 5.97
N SER A 153 -4.34 -10.64 5.58
CA SER A 153 -3.96 -11.75 6.47
C SER A 153 -2.52 -11.60 7.00
N ILE A 154 -1.61 -11.06 6.19
CA ILE A 154 -0.24 -10.74 6.59
C ILE A 154 -0.22 -9.53 7.53
N ALA A 155 -0.84 -8.40 7.14
CA ALA A 155 -0.83 -7.15 7.92
C ALA A 155 -1.50 -7.30 9.30
N THR A 156 -2.49 -8.16 9.41
CA THR A 156 -3.18 -8.46 10.68
C THR A 156 -2.51 -9.57 11.50
N LYS A 157 -1.41 -10.15 10.98
CA LYS A 157 -0.70 -11.28 11.59
C LYS A 157 -1.58 -12.54 11.75
N TYR A 158 -2.66 -12.65 10.98
CA TYR A 158 -3.42 -13.91 10.89
C TYR A 158 -2.53 -15.02 10.30
N ILE A 159 -1.66 -14.66 9.34
CA ILE A 159 -0.53 -15.47 8.88
C ILE A 159 0.74 -14.80 9.40
N PRO A 160 1.33 -15.27 10.51
CA PRO A 160 2.39 -14.54 11.23
C PRO A 160 3.73 -14.49 10.49
N CYS A 161 4.02 -15.50 9.66
CA CYS A 161 5.27 -15.60 8.91
C CYS A 161 5.01 -16.19 7.53
N MET A 162 5.32 -15.40 6.49
CA MET A 162 5.31 -15.88 5.11
C MET A 162 6.59 -15.46 4.42
N SER A 163 7.32 -16.44 3.87
CA SER A 163 8.53 -16.16 3.08
C SER A 163 8.16 -15.50 1.74
N GLU A 164 9.09 -14.75 1.17
CA GLU A 164 8.89 -14.16 -0.16
C GLU A 164 8.69 -15.23 -1.25
N CYS A 165 9.38 -16.36 -1.11
CA CYS A 165 9.17 -17.50 -1.99
C CYS A 165 7.71 -17.97 -1.96
N ARG A 166 7.13 -18.15 -0.76
CA ARG A 166 5.73 -18.57 -0.63
C ARG A 166 4.73 -17.50 -1.12
N MET A 167 5.02 -16.23 -0.89
CA MET A 167 4.20 -15.13 -1.46
C MET A 167 4.16 -15.21 -2.98
N ARG A 168 5.33 -15.42 -3.58
CA ARG A 168 5.50 -15.52 -5.05
C ARG A 168 4.77 -16.73 -5.61
N GLU A 169 4.94 -17.90 -5.01
CA GLU A 169 4.23 -19.13 -5.38
C GLU A 169 2.72 -18.90 -5.39
N LEU A 170 2.15 -18.35 -4.31
CA LEU A 170 0.72 -18.12 -4.18
C LEU A 170 0.18 -17.12 -5.21
N LEU A 171 0.94 -16.07 -5.55
CA LEU A 171 0.55 -15.12 -6.60
C LEU A 171 0.51 -15.79 -7.97
N VAL A 172 1.51 -16.61 -8.29
CA VAL A 172 1.57 -17.34 -9.58
C VAL A 172 0.49 -18.42 -9.64
N GLU A 173 0.30 -19.21 -8.58
CA GLU A 173 -0.77 -20.21 -8.48
C GLU A 173 -2.16 -19.58 -8.69
N SER A 174 -2.41 -18.42 -8.06
CA SER A 174 -3.66 -17.68 -8.24
C SER A 174 -3.86 -17.24 -9.70
N LEU A 175 -2.83 -16.64 -10.31
CA LEU A 175 -2.89 -16.18 -11.69
C LEU A 175 -3.13 -17.34 -12.65
N GLN A 176 -2.42 -18.46 -12.49
CA GLN A 176 -2.59 -19.67 -13.29
C GLN A 176 -4.02 -20.24 -13.16
N GLY A 177 -4.54 -20.32 -11.94
CA GLY A 177 -5.89 -20.81 -11.68
C GLY A 177 -6.97 -19.97 -12.36
N VAL A 178 -6.85 -18.64 -12.28
CA VAL A 178 -7.78 -17.70 -12.93
C VAL A 178 -7.65 -17.75 -14.45
N ALA A 179 -6.43 -17.81 -14.98
CA ALA A 179 -6.17 -17.92 -16.41
C ALA A 179 -6.77 -19.22 -17.00
N MET A 180 -6.60 -20.34 -16.29
CA MET A 180 -7.20 -21.62 -16.69
C MET A 180 -8.73 -21.53 -16.75
N GLN A 181 -9.38 -20.90 -15.78
CA GLN A 181 -10.85 -20.68 -15.77
C GLN A 181 -11.33 -19.80 -16.94
N LEU A 182 -10.49 -18.89 -17.40
CA LEU A 182 -10.80 -17.96 -18.50
C LEU A 182 -10.30 -18.45 -19.85
N HIS A 183 -9.71 -19.67 -19.91
CA HIS A 183 -9.10 -20.25 -21.12
C HIS A 183 -8.02 -19.35 -21.74
N VAL A 184 -7.19 -18.76 -20.88
CA VAL A 184 -6.09 -17.85 -21.25
C VAL A 184 -4.77 -18.58 -21.08
N GLU A 185 -3.93 -18.52 -22.11
CA GLU A 185 -2.56 -19.03 -22.04
C GLU A 185 -1.65 -17.97 -21.39
N LEU A 186 -0.90 -18.39 -20.39
CA LEU A 186 0.10 -17.53 -19.74
C LEU A 186 1.48 -17.78 -20.33
N PRO A 187 2.34 -16.75 -20.43
CA PRO A 187 3.75 -16.96 -20.73
C PRO A 187 4.42 -17.77 -19.61
N THR A 188 5.52 -18.44 -19.95
CA THR A 188 6.31 -19.19 -18.97
C THR A 188 6.89 -18.23 -17.94
N ILE A 189 6.58 -18.46 -16.68
CA ILE A 189 7.05 -17.64 -15.55
C ILE A 189 8.09 -18.44 -14.78
N ASP A 190 9.35 -18.01 -14.78
CA ASP A 190 10.36 -18.55 -13.88
C ASP A 190 10.19 -17.89 -12.49
N GLN A 191 9.54 -18.62 -11.59
CA GLN A 191 9.19 -18.17 -10.24
C GLN A 191 10.40 -17.71 -9.41
N CYS A 192 11.61 -18.17 -9.74
CA CYS A 192 12.81 -17.87 -8.96
C CYS A 192 13.55 -16.61 -9.42
N LYS A 193 13.34 -16.16 -10.66
CA LYS A 193 14.15 -15.11 -11.30
C LYS A 193 13.37 -13.85 -11.69
N ASP A 194 12.07 -13.96 -11.90
CA ASP A 194 11.35 -12.98 -12.71
C ASP A 194 10.42 -12.05 -11.93
N ILE A 195 10.30 -12.22 -10.59
CA ILE A 195 9.36 -11.44 -9.75
C ILE A 195 10.06 -10.72 -8.62
#